data_a7f1625fc1496de2e84e0b1617865103
#
_entry.id   a7f1625fc1496de2e84e0b1617865103
#
_cell.length_a   1.000
_cell.length_b   1.000
_cell.length_c   1.000
_cell.angle_alpha   90.00
_cell.angle_beta   90.00
_cell.angle_gamma   90.00
#
_symmetry.space_group_name_H-M   'P 1'
#
loop_
_entity.id
_entity.type
_entity.pdbx_description
1 polymer ?
#
loop_
_entity_poly.entity_id
_entity_poly.type
_entity_poly.pdbx_seq_one_letter_code
_entity_poly.pdbx_strand_id
1 'polypeptide(L)'
;MLIPSNRTKRECILSRLCFLVLSVWVSLPSAAQNNPYKIDDALYPIYQRASKQARQQEGLLVADTLYQQALKLGDKKAQCLAYIIPLQFYISQKDDSKIEKASTDLKEISRANNYLQYYYHAWSSEIIYFLNQQRSLLALQKAEKMKKQAFADRYPYGIFSCIRTMGHIYKSRGNFDLSAQYYQEALDYMLKNMPDQDPSQLYSSLAEYYRNTQKDYATALDYCEKALKSAKTERNIAQAMIEKCLVLFRQGRIDEFNDCYKEAVQMADRCKLSASVSLLIAHISKNILDKQYEQAHAHADQLSEKGLQQHAYIYECAKDYPNAIKYLKKYHQQLDSTNNLLQLSDIAELNTQIGAERLKMENIQA
;
A
#
# COMPACT_ATOMS: atom_id res chain seq x y z
N MET A 1 -44.73 -13.85 -74.37
CA MET A 1 -43.73 -14.33 -73.47
C MET A 1 -42.87 -13.13 -73.00
N LEU A 2 -43.23 -12.56 -71.84
CA LEU A 2 -42.54 -11.43 -71.28
C LEU A 2 -42.17 -11.78 -69.78
N ILE A 3 -40.91 -11.73 -69.53
CA ILE A 3 -40.30 -12.00 -68.22
C ILE A 3 -40.46 -10.73 -67.35
N PRO A 4 -41.05 -10.78 -66.14
CA PRO A 4 -41.10 -9.60 -65.27
C PRO A 4 -39.82 -9.39 -64.54
N SER A 5 -39.35 -8.14 -64.49
CA SER A 5 -38.14 -7.61 -63.98
C SER A 5 -38.05 -7.74 -62.42
N ASN A 6 -36.90 -8.17 -61.99
CA ASN A 6 -36.48 -8.44 -60.59
C ASN A 6 -36.11 -7.14 -59.84
N ARG A 7 -36.91 -6.06 -59.91
CA ARG A 7 -36.57 -4.76 -59.32
C ARG A 7 -37.28 -4.43 -57.99
N THR A 8 -38.31 -5.16 -57.64
CA THR A 8 -39.14 -4.84 -56.46
C THR A 8 -38.80 -5.58 -55.17
N LYS A 9 -37.83 -6.52 -55.21
CA LYS A 9 -37.40 -7.24 -54.01
C LYS A 9 -36.19 -6.67 -53.30
N ARG A 10 -35.41 -5.80 -53.92
CA ARG A 10 -34.21 -5.18 -53.29
C ARG A 10 -34.53 -3.94 -52.44
N GLU A 11 -35.57 -3.21 -52.74
CA GLU A 11 -35.91 -2.00 -51.98
C GLU A 11 -36.63 -2.32 -50.65
N CYS A 12 -37.28 -3.46 -50.54
CA CYS A 12 -37.95 -3.88 -49.31
C CYS A 12 -37.00 -4.48 -48.26
N ILE A 13 -35.81 -4.90 -48.66
CA ILE A 13 -34.79 -5.48 -47.72
C ILE A 13 -33.92 -4.36 -47.16
N LEU A 14 -33.64 -3.31 -47.88
CA LEU A 14 -32.88 -2.15 -47.42
C LEU A 14 -33.66 -1.27 -46.42
N SER A 15 -34.99 -1.17 -46.56
CA SER A 15 -35.80 -0.43 -45.57
C SER A 15 -36.02 -1.16 -44.26
N ARG A 16 -35.94 -2.51 -44.27
CA ARG A 16 -36.00 -3.31 -43.02
C ARG A 16 -34.67 -3.43 -42.29
N LEU A 17 -33.54 -3.25 -42.96
CA LEU A 17 -32.21 -3.23 -42.35
C LEU A 17 -31.87 -1.85 -41.73
N CYS A 18 -32.42 -0.75 -42.22
CA CYS A 18 -32.28 0.57 -41.60
C CYS A 18 -33.11 0.73 -40.31
N PHE A 19 -34.19 -0.02 -40.12
CA PHE A 19 -34.99 0.01 -38.88
C PHE A 19 -34.41 -0.90 -37.77
N LEU A 20 -33.54 -1.86 -38.09
CA LEU A 20 -32.90 -2.74 -37.13
C LEU A 20 -31.58 -2.19 -36.53
N VAL A 21 -31.00 -1.15 -37.12
CA VAL A 21 -29.79 -0.49 -36.62
C VAL A 21 -30.11 0.69 -35.69
N LEU A 22 -31.36 1.17 -35.67
CA LEU A 22 -31.80 2.28 -34.81
C LEU A 22 -32.46 1.82 -33.49
N SER A 23 -32.68 0.51 -33.29
CA SER A 23 -33.31 -0.01 -32.07
C SER A 23 -32.35 -0.69 -31.10
N VAL A 24 -31.03 -0.63 -31.32
CA VAL A 24 -30.00 -1.17 -30.40
C VAL A 24 -29.37 -0.07 -29.53
N TRP A 25 -29.87 1.16 -29.61
CA TRP A 25 -29.43 2.28 -28.77
C TRP A 25 -30.39 2.56 -27.60
N VAL A 26 -31.14 1.56 -27.15
CA VAL A 26 -31.95 1.70 -25.93
C VAL A 26 -31.51 0.68 -24.91
N SER A 27 -30.88 1.23 -23.87
CA SER A 27 -30.63 0.60 -22.57
C SER A 27 -29.71 -0.62 -22.52
N LEU A 28 -28.40 -0.36 -22.64
CA LEU A 28 -27.55 -0.96 -21.63
C LEU A 28 -27.87 -0.22 -20.31
N PRO A 29 -28.31 -0.88 -19.25
CA PRO A 29 -28.32 -0.25 -17.96
C PRO A 29 -26.85 0.11 -17.71
N SER A 30 -26.56 1.40 -17.57
CA SER A 30 -25.32 1.84 -16.93
C SER A 30 -25.40 1.22 -15.53
N ALA A 31 -24.78 0.06 -15.35
CA ALA A 31 -24.35 -0.33 -14.02
C ALA A 31 -23.58 0.91 -13.55
N ALA A 32 -24.15 1.67 -12.62
CA ALA A 32 -23.53 2.84 -12.06
C ALA A 32 -22.16 2.35 -11.57
N GLN A 33 -21.12 2.63 -12.34
CA GLN A 33 -19.77 2.23 -12.00
C GLN A 33 -19.52 2.93 -10.67
N ASN A 34 -19.37 2.14 -9.61
CA ASN A 34 -19.13 2.66 -8.29
C ASN A 34 -17.83 3.47 -8.36
N ASN A 35 -17.96 4.81 -8.54
CA ASN A 35 -16.87 5.76 -8.66
C ASN A 35 -16.50 6.26 -7.25
N PRO A 36 -15.63 5.54 -6.54
CA PRO A 36 -15.30 5.85 -5.14
C PRO A 36 -14.54 7.18 -5.01
N TYR A 37 -13.96 7.67 -6.11
CA TYR A 37 -13.21 8.92 -6.14
C TYR A 37 -14.13 10.13 -6.25
N LYS A 38 -15.41 9.95 -6.66
CA LYS A 38 -16.36 11.03 -6.88
C LYS A 38 -15.78 12.14 -7.78
N ILE A 39 -15.19 11.75 -8.89
CA ILE A 39 -14.80 12.60 -10.02
C ILE A 39 -15.87 12.47 -11.10
N ASP A 40 -15.76 13.27 -12.18
CA ASP A 40 -16.67 13.16 -13.30
C ASP A 40 -16.67 11.72 -13.88
N ASP A 41 -17.86 11.18 -14.15
CA ASP A 41 -18.00 9.79 -14.62
C ASP A 41 -17.32 9.53 -15.96
N ALA A 42 -17.17 10.55 -16.81
CA ALA A 42 -16.41 10.44 -18.06
C ALA A 42 -14.89 10.32 -17.81
N LEU A 43 -14.39 10.85 -16.70
CA LEU A 43 -12.98 10.80 -16.32
C LEU A 43 -12.61 9.52 -15.56
N TYR A 44 -13.57 8.88 -14.89
CA TYR A 44 -13.29 7.71 -14.06
C TYR A 44 -12.67 6.53 -14.82
N PRO A 45 -13.14 6.12 -16.03
CA PRO A 45 -12.48 5.07 -16.82
C PRO A 45 -11.05 5.44 -17.22
N ILE A 46 -10.79 6.72 -17.52
CA ILE A 46 -9.44 7.19 -17.88
C ILE A 46 -8.52 7.09 -16.67
N TYR A 47 -8.99 7.51 -15.50
CA TYR A 47 -8.25 7.37 -14.24
C TYR A 47 -7.97 5.89 -13.91
N GLN A 48 -8.95 5.00 -14.05
CA GLN A 48 -8.76 3.57 -13.83
C GLN A 48 -7.67 3.00 -14.74
N ARG A 49 -7.67 3.38 -16.03
CA ARG A 49 -6.65 2.97 -16.98
C ARG A 49 -5.27 3.53 -16.61
N ALA A 50 -5.17 4.82 -16.30
CA ALA A 50 -3.93 5.45 -15.86
C ALA A 50 -3.36 4.77 -14.59
N SER A 51 -4.21 4.53 -13.59
CA SER A 51 -3.84 3.87 -12.34
C SER A 51 -3.36 2.43 -12.55
N LYS A 52 -4.03 1.66 -13.42
CA LYS A 52 -3.62 0.29 -13.77
C LYS A 52 -2.25 0.25 -14.45
N GLN A 53 -1.92 1.27 -15.23
CA GLN A 53 -0.67 1.41 -15.97
C GLN A 53 0.35 2.32 -15.27
N ALA A 54 0.14 2.70 -14.02
CA ALA A 54 0.95 3.69 -13.31
C ALA A 54 2.44 3.36 -13.20
N ARG A 55 2.85 2.11 -13.41
CA ARG A 55 4.26 1.67 -13.42
C ARG A 55 4.85 1.54 -14.84
N GLN A 56 4.11 1.91 -15.87
CA GLN A 56 4.48 1.83 -17.28
C GLN A 56 4.48 3.22 -17.88
N GLN A 57 5.24 3.42 -18.94
CA GLN A 57 5.32 4.73 -19.60
C GLN A 57 3.98 5.17 -20.22
N GLU A 58 3.17 4.20 -20.67
CA GLU A 58 1.83 4.43 -21.16
C GLU A 58 0.92 5.09 -20.10
N GLY A 59 1.14 4.78 -18.83
CA GLY A 59 0.42 5.41 -17.72
C GLY A 59 0.62 6.92 -17.67
N LEU A 60 1.81 7.42 -17.99
CA LEU A 60 2.08 8.87 -18.05
C LEU A 60 1.26 9.56 -19.14
N LEU A 61 1.15 8.94 -20.33
CA LEU A 61 0.37 9.48 -21.44
C LEU A 61 -1.13 9.52 -21.11
N VAL A 62 -1.62 8.45 -20.46
CA VAL A 62 -3.02 8.40 -20.01
C VAL A 62 -3.28 9.42 -18.90
N ALA A 63 -2.32 9.64 -18.00
CA ALA A 63 -2.41 10.64 -16.94
C ALA A 63 -2.46 12.07 -17.50
N ASP A 64 -1.66 12.37 -18.52
CA ASP A 64 -1.75 13.66 -19.23
C ASP A 64 -3.11 13.84 -19.88
N THR A 65 -3.62 12.80 -20.58
CA THR A 65 -4.96 12.81 -21.15
C THR A 65 -6.03 13.08 -20.10
N LEU A 66 -5.93 12.41 -18.92
CA LEU A 66 -6.81 12.63 -17.77
C LEU A 66 -6.76 14.09 -17.32
N TYR A 67 -5.56 14.65 -17.18
CA TYR A 67 -5.36 16.02 -16.72
C TYR A 67 -5.99 17.03 -17.70
N GLN A 68 -5.73 16.90 -19.00
CA GLN A 68 -6.28 17.79 -20.04
C GLN A 68 -7.81 17.75 -20.07
N GLN A 69 -8.41 16.57 -19.93
CA GLN A 69 -9.87 16.45 -19.88
C GLN A 69 -10.45 16.98 -18.58
N ALA A 70 -9.78 16.75 -17.45
CA ALA A 70 -10.17 17.28 -16.15
C ALA A 70 -10.12 18.83 -16.13
N LEU A 71 -9.15 19.44 -16.83
CA LEU A 71 -9.13 20.89 -17.03
C LEU A 71 -10.36 21.39 -17.78
N LYS A 72 -10.71 20.72 -18.89
CA LYS A 72 -11.88 21.11 -19.73
C LYS A 72 -13.20 20.99 -18.96
N LEU A 73 -13.33 19.97 -18.12
CA LEU A 73 -14.53 19.73 -17.30
C LEU A 73 -14.53 20.50 -15.97
N GLY A 74 -13.42 21.16 -15.63
CA GLY A 74 -13.28 21.86 -14.35
C GLY A 74 -13.19 20.94 -13.14
N ASP A 75 -12.92 19.63 -13.33
CA ASP A 75 -12.80 18.66 -12.24
C ASP A 75 -11.43 18.77 -11.55
N LYS A 76 -11.36 19.62 -10.54
CA LYS A 76 -10.15 19.88 -9.76
C LYS A 76 -9.61 18.63 -9.05
N LYS A 77 -10.48 17.70 -8.68
CA LYS A 77 -10.09 16.46 -8.01
C LYS A 77 -9.42 15.49 -8.98
N ALA A 78 -9.98 15.33 -10.18
CA ALA A 78 -9.38 14.54 -11.24
C ALA A 78 -8.03 15.11 -11.69
N GLN A 79 -7.86 16.45 -11.71
CA GLN A 79 -6.56 17.08 -11.94
C GLN A 79 -5.51 16.61 -10.91
N CYS A 80 -5.85 16.60 -9.63
CA CYS A 80 -4.94 16.09 -8.60
C CYS A 80 -4.64 14.60 -8.77
N LEU A 81 -5.65 13.78 -9.08
CA LEU A 81 -5.49 12.35 -9.31
C LEU A 81 -4.55 12.04 -10.49
N ALA A 82 -4.58 12.86 -11.54
CA ALA A 82 -3.67 12.71 -12.68
C ALA A 82 -2.19 12.86 -12.27
N TYR A 83 -1.86 13.73 -11.32
CA TYR A 83 -0.50 13.93 -10.82
C TYR A 83 0.00 12.83 -9.87
N ILE A 84 -0.87 11.96 -9.36
CA ILE A 84 -0.46 10.78 -8.58
C ILE A 84 0.30 9.78 -9.47
N ILE A 85 -0.10 9.65 -10.74
CA ILE A 85 0.45 8.63 -11.64
C ILE A 85 1.94 8.86 -11.95
N PRO A 86 2.41 10.07 -12.33
CA PRO A 86 3.83 10.34 -12.48
C PRO A 86 4.65 10.03 -11.23
N LEU A 87 4.15 10.39 -10.05
CA LEU A 87 4.83 10.07 -8.80
C LEU A 87 5.00 8.55 -8.61
N GLN A 88 3.93 7.77 -8.83
CA GLN A 88 3.99 6.30 -8.76
C GLN A 88 4.92 5.70 -9.80
N PHE A 89 4.93 6.24 -11.02
CA PHE A 89 5.83 5.81 -12.07
C PHE A 89 7.29 6.01 -11.68
N TYR A 90 7.69 7.23 -11.28
CA TYR A 90 9.08 7.53 -10.93
C TYR A 90 9.55 6.79 -9.68
N ILE A 91 8.67 6.55 -8.70
CA ILE A 91 8.95 5.65 -7.57
C ILE A 91 9.29 4.24 -8.08
N SER A 92 8.57 3.72 -9.06
CA SER A 92 8.86 2.40 -9.65
C SER A 92 10.18 2.34 -10.41
N GLN A 93 10.60 3.48 -10.99
CA GLN A 93 11.88 3.64 -11.71
C GLN A 93 13.06 3.96 -10.77
N LYS A 94 12.81 4.26 -9.50
CA LYS A 94 13.81 4.67 -8.50
C LYS A 94 14.61 5.91 -8.93
N ASP A 95 13.96 6.88 -9.58
CA ASP A 95 14.58 8.13 -10.04
C ASP A 95 14.31 9.25 -9.01
N ASP A 96 15.24 9.45 -8.08
CA ASP A 96 15.13 10.40 -6.96
C ASP A 96 14.74 11.80 -7.42
N SER A 97 15.42 12.33 -8.44
CA SER A 97 15.19 13.69 -8.95
C SER A 97 13.76 13.87 -9.49
N LYS A 98 13.29 12.88 -10.27
CA LYS A 98 11.94 12.92 -10.81
C LYS A 98 10.88 12.65 -9.76
N ILE A 99 11.19 11.86 -8.72
CA ILE A 99 10.30 11.66 -7.57
C ILE A 99 10.09 12.97 -6.82
N GLU A 100 11.18 13.70 -6.51
CA GLU A 100 11.09 14.99 -5.82
C GLU A 100 10.28 16.01 -6.63
N LYS A 101 10.51 16.06 -7.95
CA LYS A 101 9.75 16.93 -8.84
C LYS A 101 8.26 16.54 -8.87
N ALA A 102 7.94 15.27 -9.15
CA ALA A 102 6.56 14.81 -9.22
C ALA A 102 5.81 14.97 -7.89
N SER A 103 6.51 14.77 -6.76
CA SER A 103 5.97 15.03 -5.42
C SER A 103 5.67 16.53 -5.23
N THR A 104 6.56 17.41 -5.69
CA THR A 104 6.36 18.87 -5.62
C THR A 104 5.19 19.30 -6.49
N ASP A 105 5.14 18.84 -7.74
CA ASP A 105 4.04 19.15 -8.67
C ASP A 105 2.68 18.70 -8.11
N LEU A 106 2.61 17.49 -7.53
CA LEU A 106 1.39 17.00 -6.88
C LEU A 106 1.00 17.83 -5.65
N LYS A 107 1.98 18.27 -4.84
CA LYS A 107 1.73 19.13 -3.68
C LYS A 107 1.18 20.48 -4.11
N GLU A 108 1.75 21.10 -5.14
CA GLU A 108 1.33 22.40 -5.65
C GLU A 108 -0.10 22.35 -6.19
N ILE A 109 -0.41 21.41 -7.11
CA ILE A 109 -1.77 21.30 -7.68
C ILE A 109 -2.82 20.94 -6.63
N SER A 110 -2.44 20.10 -5.65
CA SER A 110 -3.35 19.71 -4.56
C SER A 110 -3.69 20.87 -3.64
N ARG A 111 -2.70 21.72 -3.34
CA ARG A 111 -2.92 22.91 -2.53
C ARG A 111 -3.71 23.98 -3.29
N ALA A 112 -3.38 24.22 -4.55
CA ALA A 112 -4.11 25.16 -5.41
C ALA A 112 -5.60 24.78 -5.59
N ASN A 113 -5.88 23.48 -5.64
CA ASN A 113 -7.25 22.96 -5.79
C ASN A 113 -7.96 22.66 -4.46
N ASN A 114 -7.32 22.92 -3.31
CA ASN A 114 -7.83 22.65 -1.96
C ASN A 114 -8.12 21.16 -1.67
N TYR A 115 -7.31 20.26 -2.23
CA TYR A 115 -7.35 18.82 -1.96
C TYR A 115 -6.14 18.39 -1.11
N LEU A 116 -6.05 18.86 0.13
CA LEU A 116 -4.92 18.62 1.04
C LEU A 116 -4.63 17.13 1.28
N GLN A 117 -5.61 16.24 1.12
CA GLN A 117 -5.40 14.79 1.19
C GLN A 117 -4.34 14.29 0.19
N TYR A 118 -4.31 14.83 -1.03
CA TYR A 118 -3.31 14.46 -2.04
C TYR A 118 -1.97 15.16 -1.80
N TYR A 119 -1.98 16.35 -1.22
CA TYR A 119 -0.78 17.03 -0.73
C TYR A 119 -0.02 16.16 0.28
N TYR A 120 -0.72 15.65 1.31
CA TYR A 120 -0.11 14.77 2.32
C TYR A 120 0.17 13.36 1.79
N HIS A 121 -0.59 12.90 0.80
CA HIS A 121 -0.28 11.65 0.09
C HIS A 121 1.06 11.73 -0.66
N ALA A 122 1.35 12.85 -1.33
CA ALA A 122 2.64 13.06 -2.00
C ALA A 122 3.81 12.95 -1.02
N TRP A 123 3.72 13.62 0.14
CA TRP A 123 4.74 13.55 1.19
C TRP A 123 4.93 12.14 1.73
N SER A 124 3.84 11.46 2.08
CA SER A 124 3.91 10.09 2.60
C SER A 124 4.51 9.13 1.59
N SER A 125 4.17 9.25 0.30
CA SER A 125 4.72 8.41 -0.77
C SER A 125 6.22 8.60 -0.94
N GLU A 126 6.69 9.84 -0.90
CA GLU A 126 8.11 10.19 -0.95
C GLU A 126 8.87 9.64 0.27
N ILE A 127 8.33 9.82 1.48
CA ILE A 127 8.92 9.30 2.71
C ILE A 127 9.04 7.77 2.68
N ILE A 128 7.95 7.07 2.29
CA ILE A 128 7.94 5.61 2.18
C ILE A 128 8.95 5.13 1.13
N TYR A 129 9.10 5.87 0.02
CA TYR A 129 10.11 5.55 -0.98
C TYR A 129 11.52 5.57 -0.39
N PHE A 130 11.92 6.65 0.30
CA PHE A 130 13.25 6.74 0.92
C PHE A 130 13.45 5.68 1.99
N LEU A 131 12.40 5.37 2.76
CA LEU A 131 12.44 4.30 3.74
C LEU A 131 12.72 2.94 3.10
N ASN A 132 12.08 2.64 1.96
CA ASN A 132 12.30 1.41 1.21
C ASN A 132 13.69 1.35 0.53
N GLN A 133 14.34 2.51 0.33
CA GLN A 133 15.74 2.58 -0.12
C GLN A 133 16.74 2.56 1.06
N GLN A 134 16.30 2.21 2.27
CA GLN A 134 17.10 2.17 3.51
C GLN A 134 17.67 3.54 3.93
N ARG A 135 17.14 4.64 3.38
CA ARG A 135 17.51 6.03 3.70
C ARG A 135 16.60 6.57 4.82
N SER A 136 16.69 5.92 5.97
CA SER A 136 15.75 6.15 7.09
C SER A 136 15.93 7.52 7.75
N LEU A 137 17.12 8.09 7.75
CA LEU A 137 17.35 9.44 8.30
C LEU A 137 16.68 10.51 7.42
N LEU A 138 16.83 10.42 6.09
CA LEU A 138 16.14 11.32 5.17
C LEU A 138 14.61 11.18 5.26
N ALA A 139 14.12 9.94 5.37
CA ALA A 139 12.70 9.68 5.59
C ALA A 139 12.19 10.35 6.88
N LEU A 140 12.96 10.27 7.98
CA LEU A 140 12.64 10.90 9.25
C LEU A 140 12.59 12.43 9.14
N GLN A 141 13.57 13.05 8.50
CA GLN A 141 13.61 14.50 8.29
C GLN A 141 12.45 15.02 7.45
N LYS A 142 12.11 14.30 6.37
CA LYS A 142 10.94 14.63 5.56
C LYS A 142 9.66 14.45 6.37
N ALA A 143 9.56 13.44 7.23
CA ALA A 143 8.42 13.23 8.11
C ALA A 143 8.27 14.36 9.15
N GLU A 144 9.37 14.85 9.74
CA GLU A 144 9.35 16.00 10.65
C GLU A 144 8.90 17.29 9.94
N LYS A 145 9.36 17.53 8.70
CA LYS A 145 8.88 18.67 7.89
C LYS A 145 7.38 18.54 7.61
N MET A 146 6.92 17.35 7.22
CA MET A 146 5.51 17.04 6.98
C MET A 146 4.69 17.29 8.26
N LYS A 147 5.19 16.87 9.43
CA LYS A 147 4.54 17.08 10.72
C LYS A 147 4.33 18.56 11.01
N LYS A 148 5.39 19.37 10.91
CA LYS A 148 5.31 20.81 11.11
C LYS A 148 4.23 21.46 10.22
N GLN A 149 4.20 21.07 8.94
CA GLN A 149 3.24 21.60 7.99
C GLN A 149 1.80 21.15 8.31
N ALA A 150 1.60 19.87 8.67
CA ALA A 150 0.27 19.34 8.99
C ALA A 150 -0.35 20.01 10.23
N PHE A 151 0.48 20.31 11.24
CA PHE A 151 0.03 21.08 12.42
C PHE A 151 -0.27 22.53 12.07
N ALA A 152 0.53 23.17 11.21
CA ALA A 152 0.27 24.53 10.74
C ALA A 152 -1.03 24.62 9.92
N ASP A 153 -1.27 23.63 9.06
CA ASP A 153 -2.51 23.53 8.26
C ASP A 153 -3.74 23.14 9.11
N ARG A 154 -3.55 22.70 10.34
CA ARG A 154 -4.59 22.13 11.23
C ARG A 154 -5.42 21.05 10.53
N TYR A 155 -4.77 20.27 9.67
CA TYR A 155 -5.44 19.28 8.83
C TYR A 155 -5.38 17.88 9.45
N PRO A 156 -6.52 17.35 9.98
CA PRO A 156 -6.53 16.12 10.77
C PRO A 156 -5.90 14.92 10.06
N TYR A 157 -6.22 14.70 8.78
CA TYR A 157 -5.64 13.60 8.01
C TYR A 157 -4.12 13.77 7.84
N GLY A 158 -3.63 14.99 7.64
CA GLY A 158 -2.20 15.28 7.55
C GLY A 158 -1.47 14.93 8.85
N ILE A 159 -2.01 15.36 10.00
CA ILE A 159 -1.45 15.05 11.33
C ILE A 159 -1.44 13.54 11.58
N PHE A 160 -2.59 12.89 11.38
CA PHE A 160 -2.69 11.42 11.47
C PHE A 160 -1.66 10.70 10.59
N SER A 161 -1.57 11.11 9.31
CA SER A 161 -0.66 10.50 8.34
C SER A 161 0.80 10.62 8.77
N CYS A 162 1.21 11.76 9.37
CA CYS A 162 2.54 11.95 9.92
C CYS A 162 2.82 10.99 11.08
N ILE A 163 1.94 10.97 12.09
CA ILE A 163 2.12 10.13 13.27
C ILE A 163 2.26 8.66 12.86
N ARG A 164 1.36 8.19 11.99
CA ARG A 164 1.43 6.83 11.44
C ARG A 164 2.73 6.57 10.68
N THR A 165 3.19 7.52 9.88
CA THR A 165 4.43 7.40 9.10
C THR A 165 5.66 7.30 10.01
N MET A 166 5.69 8.03 11.13
CA MET A 166 6.72 7.89 12.16
C MET A 166 6.75 6.45 12.72
N GLY A 167 5.58 5.87 12.99
CA GLY A 167 5.49 4.45 13.38
C GLY A 167 6.13 3.50 12.37
N HIS A 168 5.88 3.71 11.08
CA HIS A 168 6.51 2.90 10.02
C HIS A 168 8.04 3.09 9.96
N ILE A 169 8.54 4.31 10.13
CA ILE A 169 9.97 4.60 10.13
C ILE A 169 10.66 3.87 11.29
N TYR A 170 10.12 3.97 12.52
CA TYR A 170 10.71 3.31 13.68
C TYR A 170 10.61 1.78 13.59
N LYS A 171 9.52 1.23 13.02
CA LYS A 171 9.43 -0.21 12.71
C LYS A 171 10.53 -0.67 11.77
N SER A 172 10.79 0.09 10.70
CA SER A 172 11.86 -0.20 9.73
C SER A 172 13.26 -0.12 10.34
N ARG A 173 13.46 0.72 11.35
CA ARG A 173 14.72 0.84 12.11
C ARG A 173 14.86 -0.21 13.23
N GLY A 174 13.90 -1.14 13.36
CA GLY A 174 13.90 -2.17 14.41
C GLY A 174 13.52 -1.65 15.80
N ASN A 175 13.15 -0.38 15.95
CA ASN A 175 12.65 0.17 17.21
C ASN A 175 11.14 -0.09 17.34
N PHE A 176 10.80 -1.33 17.68
CA PHE A 176 9.41 -1.79 17.70
C PHE A 176 8.59 -1.14 18.82
N ASP A 177 9.19 -0.83 19.96
CA ASP A 177 8.50 -0.19 21.09
C ASP A 177 8.06 1.24 20.72
N LEU A 178 8.98 2.02 20.16
CA LEU A 178 8.65 3.37 19.72
C LEU A 178 7.68 3.36 18.51
N SER A 179 7.81 2.38 17.63
CA SER A 179 6.84 2.17 16.55
C SER A 179 5.43 1.94 17.09
N ALA A 180 5.28 1.08 18.11
CA ALA A 180 3.98 0.81 18.73
C ALA A 180 3.41 2.04 19.45
N GLN A 181 4.24 2.85 20.10
CA GLN A 181 3.82 4.12 20.70
C GLN A 181 3.23 5.06 19.65
N TYR A 182 3.90 5.22 18.49
CA TYR A 182 3.37 6.04 17.40
C TYR A 182 2.10 5.46 16.77
N TYR A 183 1.97 4.14 16.66
CA TYR A 183 0.71 3.54 16.18
C TYR A 183 -0.43 3.73 17.17
N GLN A 184 -0.16 3.67 18.48
CA GLN A 184 -1.15 3.97 19.50
C GLN A 184 -1.54 5.45 19.46
N GLU A 185 -0.57 6.39 19.35
CA GLU A 185 -0.84 7.81 19.21
C GLU A 185 -1.68 8.11 17.94
N ALA A 186 -1.35 7.44 16.81
CA ALA A 186 -2.12 7.57 15.58
C ALA A 186 -3.56 7.05 15.73
N LEU A 187 -3.73 5.94 16.46
CA LEU A 187 -5.03 5.36 16.75
C LEU A 187 -5.88 6.29 17.62
N ASP A 188 -5.32 6.80 18.72
CA ASP A 188 -6.00 7.72 19.64
C ASP A 188 -6.39 9.02 18.92
N TYR A 189 -5.46 9.52 18.09
CA TYR A 189 -5.73 10.71 17.28
C TYR A 189 -6.86 10.46 16.27
N MET A 190 -6.85 9.33 15.58
CA MET A 190 -7.89 8.96 14.60
C MET A 190 -9.24 8.81 15.28
N LEU A 191 -9.34 8.07 16.38
CA LEU A 191 -10.60 7.84 17.08
C LEU A 191 -11.21 9.16 17.60
N LYS A 192 -10.37 10.11 18.01
CA LYS A 192 -10.81 11.43 18.52
C LYS A 192 -11.21 12.39 17.41
N ASN A 193 -10.43 12.48 16.34
CA ASN A 193 -10.53 13.57 15.36
C ASN A 193 -11.09 13.12 14.00
N MET A 194 -11.20 11.82 13.76
CA MET A 194 -11.60 11.23 12.48
C MET A 194 -12.45 9.95 12.71
N PRO A 195 -13.54 10.00 13.50
CA PRO A 195 -14.29 8.81 13.96
C PRO A 195 -14.89 7.99 12.80
N ASP A 196 -15.08 8.60 11.64
CA ASP A 196 -15.59 7.91 10.45
C ASP A 196 -14.51 7.16 9.67
N GLN A 197 -13.25 7.23 10.05
CA GLN A 197 -12.18 6.48 9.39
C GLN A 197 -12.10 5.04 9.90
N ASP A 198 -11.37 4.21 9.18
CA ASP A 198 -11.18 2.79 9.49
C ASP A 198 -9.87 2.59 10.29
N PRO A 199 -9.93 2.29 11.60
CA PRO A 199 -8.74 2.08 12.43
C PRO A 199 -8.15 0.67 12.35
N SER A 200 -8.76 -0.23 11.59
CA SER A 200 -8.43 -1.66 11.59
C SER A 200 -6.95 -1.96 11.28
N GLN A 201 -6.33 -1.18 10.39
CA GLN A 201 -4.91 -1.35 10.07
C GLN A 201 -3.99 -1.00 11.27
N LEU A 202 -4.36 0.01 12.07
CA LEU A 202 -3.60 0.35 13.28
C LEU A 202 -3.77 -0.73 14.35
N TYR A 203 -4.99 -1.22 14.55
CA TYR A 203 -5.22 -2.35 15.43
C TYR A 203 -4.42 -3.59 15.00
N SER A 204 -4.39 -3.92 13.71
CA SER A 204 -3.58 -5.03 13.19
C SER A 204 -2.07 -4.82 13.40
N SER A 205 -1.58 -3.58 13.27
CA SER A 205 -0.17 -3.24 13.53
C SER A 205 0.20 -3.39 15.02
N LEU A 206 -0.71 -3.02 15.92
CA LEU A 206 -0.53 -3.22 17.37
C LEU A 206 -0.64 -4.71 17.73
N ALA A 207 -1.57 -5.47 17.12
CA ALA A 207 -1.64 -6.92 17.27
C ALA A 207 -0.31 -7.60 16.88
N GLU A 208 0.26 -7.21 15.74
CA GLU A 208 1.57 -7.70 15.28
C GLU A 208 2.68 -7.40 16.31
N TYR A 209 2.70 -6.21 16.88
CA TYR A 209 3.66 -5.82 17.90
C TYR A 209 3.54 -6.69 19.16
N TYR A 210 2.34 -6.84 19.72
CA TYR A 210 2.12 -7.65 20.91
C TYR A 210 2.43 -9.13 20.65
N ARG A 211 2.12 -9.65 19.47
CA ARG A 211 2.45 -11.02 19.08
C ARG A 211 3.95 -11.25 18.93
N ASN A 212 4.67 -10.35 18.26
CA ASN A 212 6.06 -10.59 17.89
C ASN A 212 7.06 -10.12 18.96
N THR A 213 6.81 -8.96 19.57
CA THR A 213 7.75 -8.29 20.47
C THR A 213 7.45 -8.61 21.92
N GLN A 214 6.23 -8.35 22.36
CA GLN A 214 5.83 -8.58 23.76
C GLN A 214 5.47 -10.04 24.06
N LYS A 215 5.14 -10.81 23.02
CA LYS A 215 4.63 -12.20 23.14
C LYS A 215 3.39 -12.29 24.04
N ASP A 216 2.66 -11.19 24.16
CA ASP A 216 1.37 -11.10 24.82
C ASP A 216 0.26 -11.42 23.80
N TYR A 217 -0.01 -12.70 23.66
CA TYR A 217 -0.98 -13.20 22.68
C TYR A 217 -2.43 -12.86 23.07
N ALA A 218 -2.73 -12.65 24.35
CA ALA A 218 -4.06 -12.27 24.79
C ALA A 218 -4.40 -10.84 24.32
N THR A 219 -3.49 -9.90 24.58
CA THR A 219 -3.63 -8.51 24.09
C THR A 219 -3.59 -8.46 22.55
N ALA A 220 -2.74 -9.27 21.90
CA ALA A 220 -2.70 -9.35 20.44
C ALA A 220 -4.04 -9.82 19.86
N LEU A 221 -4.70 -10.81 20.48
CA LEU A 221 -6.01 -11.30 20.04
C LEU A 221 -7.11 -10.26 20.22
N ASP A 222 -7.12 -9.52 21.33
CA ASP A 222 -8.07 -8.41 21.55
C ASP A 222 -7.93 -7.33 20.46
N TYR A 223 -6.68 -6.99 20.08
CA TYR A 223 -6.46 -6.07 18.97
C TYR A 223 -6.93 -6.63 17.61
N CYS A 224 -6.79 -7.94 17.37
CA CYS A 224 -7.34 -8.57 16.16
C CYS A 224 -8.87 -8.47 16.12
N GLU A 225 -9.55 -8.71 17.24
CA GLU A 225 -11.00 -8.59 17.34
C GLU A 225 -11.47 -7.14 17.10
N LYS A 226 -10.76 -6.16 17.68
CA LYS A 226 -11.02 -4.74 17.40
C LYS A 226 -10.79 -4.39 15.94
N ALA A 227 -9.75 -4.94 15.31
CA ALA A 227 -9.50 -4.77 13.88
C ALA A 227 -10.64 -5.33 13.03
N LEU A 228 -11.08 -6.56 13.30
CA LEU A 228 -12.19 -7.20 12.58
C LEU A 228 -13.50 -6.44 12.72
N LYS A 229 -13.80 -5.98 13.95
CA LYS A 229 -15.03 -5.23 14.23
C LYS A 229 -15.08 -3.89 13.53
N SER A 230 -13.93 -3.23 13.36
CA SER A 230 -13.85 -1.87 12.80
C SER A 230 -13.54 -1.83 11.29
N ALA A 231 -13.12 -2.95 10.69
CA ALA A 231 -12.72 -3.02 9.30
C ALA A 231 -13.91 -2.73 8.35
N LYS A 232 -13.71 -1.76 7.45
CA LYS A 232 -14.74 -1.28 6.51
C LYS A 232 -14.59 -1.86 5.11
N THR A 233 -13.50 -2.56 4.82
CA THR A 233 -13.23 -3.17 3.51
C THR A 233 -12.89 -4.63 3.66
N GLU A 234 -13.26 -5.45 2.66
CA GLU A 234 -12.90 -6.88 2.62
C GLU A 234 -11.38 -7.07 2.74
N ARG A 235 -10.60 -6.18 2.15
CA ARG A 235 -9.13 -6.21 2.24
C ARG A 235 -8.65 -6.05 3.68
N ASN A 236 -9.21 -5.11 4.44
CA ASN A 236 -8.84 -4.89 5.84
C ASN A 236 -9.32 -6.03 6.73
N ILE A 237 -10.50 -6.61 6.44
CA ILE A 237 -10.99 -7.81 7.12
C ILE A 237 -10.02 -8.97 6.88
N ALA A 238 -9.62 -9.21 5.62
CA ALA A 238 -8.66 -10.27 5.29
C ALA A 238 -7.33 -10.10 6.03
N GLN A 239 -6.80 -8.89 6.10
CA GLN A 239 -5.56 -8.60 6.83
C GLN A 239 -5.70 -8.86 8.33
N ALA A 240 -6.81 -8.44 8.95
CA ALA A 240 -7.08 -8.69 10.36
C ALA A 240 -7.26 -10.19 10.67
N MET A 241 -7.93 -10.93 9.78
CA MET A 241 -8.07 -12.39 9.90
C MET A 241 -6.73 -13.10 9.79
N ILE A 242 -5.88 -12.71 8.84
CA ILE A 242 -4.53 -13.28 8.71
C ILE A 242 -3.74 -13.05 9.99
N GLU A 243 -3.79 -11.84 10.57
CA GLU A 243 -3.09 -11.55 11.83
C GLU A 243 -3.66 -12.38 12.99
N LYS A 244 -4.99 -12.52 13.08
CA LYS A 244 -5.65 -13.40 14.06
C LYS A 244 -5.16 -14.85 13.93
N CYS A 245 -5.07 -15.39 12.72
CA CYS A 245 -4.53 -16.72 12.49
C CYS A 245 -3.11 -16.85 13.06
N LEU A 246 -2.24 -15.87 12.82
CA LEU A 246 -0.87 -15.91 13.34
C LEU A 246 -0.81 -15.86 14.86
N VAL A 247 -1.72 -15.13 15.51
CA VAL A 247 -1.84 -15.11 16.97
C VAL A 247 -2.30 -16.47 17.50
N LEU A 248 -3.36 -17.05 16.93
CA LEU A 248 -3.89 -18.36 17.31
C LEU A 248 -2.84 -19.48 17.18
N PHE A 249 -2.09 -19.46 16.06
CA PHE A 249 -0.97 -20.38 15.87
C PHE A 249 0.08 -20.27 16.99
N ARG A 250 0.47 -19.05 17.39
CA ARG A 250 1.44 -18.81 18.46
C ARG A 250 0.92 -19.21 19.85
N GLN A 251 -0.40 -19.17 20.06
CA GLN A 251 -1.05 -19.67 21.28
C GLN A 251 -1.19 -21.20 21.30
N GLY A 252 -0.94 -21.90 20.20
CA GLY A 252 -1.19 -23.34 20.09
C GLY A 252 -2.67 -23.70 19.99
N ARG A 253 -3.57 -22.76 19.66
CA ARG A 253 -5.01 -22.97 19.45
C ARG A 253 -5.27 -23.49 18.05
N ILE A 254 -4.89 -24.75 17.81
CA ILE A 254 -4.73 -25.31 16.47
C ILE A 254 -6.06 -25.43 15.72
N ASP A 255 -7.15 -25.86 16.39
CA ASP A 255 -8.44 -26.01 15.74
C ASP A 255 -8.98 -24.64 15.29
N GLU A 256 -8.93 -23.65 16.14
CA GLU A 256 -9.34 -22.29 15.82
C GLU A 256 -8.43 -21.63 14.76
N PHE A 257 -7.14 -21.95 14.78
CA PHE A 257 -6.23 -21.55 13.71
C PHE A 257 -6.69 -22.13 12.36
N ASN A 258 -7.01 -23.43 12.28
CA ASN A 258 -7.40 -24.09 11.04
C ASN A 258 -8.67 -23.47 10.45
N ASP A 259 -9.67 -23.20 11.28
CA ASP A 259 -10.92 -22.57 10.85
C ASP A 259 -10.67 -21.13 10.36
N CYS A 260 -9.99 -20.33 11.16
CA CYS A 260 -9.62 -18.96 10.80
C CYS A 260 -8.77 -18.90 9.52
N TYR A 261 -7.80 -19.80 9.37
CA TYR A 261 -6.91 -19.87 8.21
C TYR A 261 -7.69 -20.13 6.91
N LYS A 262 -8.64 -21.08 6.93
CA LYS A 262 -9.45 -21.41 5.76
C LYS A 262 -10.23 -20.18 5.26
N GLU A 263 -10.85 -19.46 6.17
CA GLU A 263 -11.61 -18.25 5.86
C GLU A 263 -10.71 -17.11 5.40
N ALA A 264 -9.56 -16.90 6.09
CA ALA A 264 -8.60 -15.87 5.77
C ALA A 264 -8.01 -16.04 4.37
N VAL A 265 -7.67 -17.27 3.95
CA VAL A 265 -7.16 -17.57 2.61
C VAL A 265 -8.20 -17.26 1.55
N GLN A 266 -9.44 -17.73 1.72
CA GLN A 266 -10.52 -17.47 0.77
C GLN A 266 -10.78 -15.96 0.58
N MET A 267 -10.71 -15.19 1.65
CA MET A 267 -10.89 -13.74 1.58
C MET A 267 -9.67 -13.05 0.97
N ALA A 268 -8.45 -13.51 1.30
CA ALA A 268 -7.21 -12.99 0.72
C ALA A 268 -7.17 -13.19 -0.80
N ASP A 269 -7.62 -14.33 -1.30
CA ASP A 269 -7.69 -14.61 -2.74
C ASP A 269 -8.66 -13.67 -3.44
N ARG A 270 -9.86 -13.45 -2.88
CA ARG A 270 -10.81 -12.46 -3.41
C ARG A 270 -10.22 -11.06 -3.49
N CYS A 271 -9.44 -10.67 -2.47
CA CYS A 271 -8.80 -9.35 -2.38
C CYS A 271 -7.45 -9.26 -3.10
N LYS A 272 -6.97 -10.32 -3.75
CA LYS A 272 -5.66 -10.42 -4.41
C LYS A 272 -4.49 -10.09 -3.46
N LEU A 273 -4.52 -10.66 -2.25
CA LEU A 273 -3.49 -10.52 -1.21
C LEU A 273 -2.49 -11.67 -1.18
N SER A 274 -2.48 -12.55 -2.18
CA SER A 274 -1.70 -13.79 -2.25
C SER A 274 -0.17 -13.63 -1.99
N ALA A 275 0.38 -12.46 -2.25
CA ALA A 275 1.80 -12.16 -2.04
C ALA A 275 2.09 -11.38 -0.73
N SER A 276 1.14 -11.27 0.19
CA SER A 276 1.41 -10.55 1.44
C SER A 276 2.31 -11.38 2.36
N VAL A 277 3.28 -10.71 3.00
CA VAL A 277 4.23 -11.36 3.94
C VAL A 277 3.50 -12.11 5.05
N SER A 278 2.46 -11.51 5.65
CA SER A 278 1.69 -12.15 6.72
C SER A 278 0.96 -13.40 6.26
N LEU A 279 0.41 -13.41 5.03
CA LEU A 279 -0.25 -14.59 4.47
C LEU A 279 0.75 -15.70 4.18
N LEU A 280 1.92 -15.37 3.63
CA LEU A 280 2.99 -16.36 3.42
C LEU A 280 3.43 -17.00 4.76
N ILE A 281 3.54 -16.21 5.83
CA ILE A 281 3.83 -16.73 7.17
C ILE A 281 2.68 -17.63 7.68
N ALA A 282 1.42 -17.29 7.40
CA ALA A 282 0.28 -18.16 7.75
C ALA A 282 0.31 -19.49 6.97
N HIS A 283 0.66 -19.47 5.68
CA HIS A 283 0.88 -20.69 4.89
C HIS A 283 2.03 -21.54 5.47
N ILE A 284 3.15 -20.93 5.83
CA ILE A 284 4.27 -21.62 6.50
C ILE A 284 3.77 -22.28 7.79
N SER A 285 3.02 -21.54 8.61
CA SER A 285 2.48 -22.06 9.87
C SER A 285 1.57 -23.28 9.65
N LYS A 286 0.69 -23.21 8.63
CA LYS A 286 -0.19 -24.33 8.26
C LYS A 286 0.62 -25.55 7.79
N ASN A 287 1.59 -25.34 6.91
CA ASN A 287 2.42 -26.42 6.41
C ASN A 287 3.28 -27.08 7.51
N ILE A 288 3.74 -26.31 8.51
CA ILE A 288 4.43 -26.87 9.68
C ILE A 288 3.49 -27.80 10.48
N LEU A 289 2.24 -27.39 10.72
CA LEU A 289 1.25 -28.21 11.42
C LEU A 289 0.95 -29.51 10.67
N ASP A 290 0.87 -29.41 9.34
CA ASP A 290 0.62 -30.56 8.46
C ASP A 290 1.90 -31.38 8.17
N LYS A 291 3.05 -31.01 8.76
CA LYS A 291 4.38 -31.62 8.55
C LYS A 291 4.84 -31.59 7.08
N GLN A 292 4.36 -30.62 6.33
CA GLN A 292 4.71 -30.40 4.91
C GLN A 292 5.88 -29.40 4.80
N TYR A 293 7.03 -29.78 5.36
CA TYR A 293 8.18 -28.87 5.52
C TYR A 293 8.74 -28.34 4.20
N GLU A 294 8.73 -29.14 3.11
CA GLU A 294 9.18 -28.70 1.78
C GLU A 294 8.32 -27.56 1.26
N GLN A 295 7.00 -27.64 1.42
CA GLN A 295 6.07 -26.57 1.02
C GLN A 295 6.24 -25.33 1.93
N ALA A 296 6.50 -25.54 3.21
CA ALA A 296 6.83 -24.44 4.11
C ALA A 296 8.08 -23.69 3.65
N HIS A 297 9.13 -24.40 3.26
CA HIS A 297 10.35 -23.80 2.70
C HIS A 297 10.08 -23.05 1.39
N ALA A 298 9.26 -23.59 0.49
CA ALA A 298 8.88 -22.92 -0.76
C ALA A 298 8.13 -21.59 -0.52
N HIS A 299 7.35 -21.49 0.54
CA HIS A 299 6.75 -20.21 0.95
C HIS A 299 7.78 -19.28 1.59
N ALA A 300 8.74 -19.81 2.36
CA ALA A 300 9.80 -19.00 2.96
C ALA A 300 10.73 -18.39 1.89
N ASP A 301 10.98 -19.08 0.77
CA ASP A 301 11.75 -18.59 -0.37
C ASP A 301 11.12 -17.34 -1.03
N GLN A 302 9.80 -17.15 -0.88
CA GLN A 302 9.10 -15.97 -1.39
C GLN A 302 9.24 -14.75 -0.46
N LEU A 303 9.77 -14.93 0.76
CA LEU A 303 10.00 -13.89 1.73
C LEU A 303 11.43 -13.36 1.58
N SER A 304 11.62 -12.15 1.11
CA SER A 304 12.94 -11.57 0.87
C SER A 304 13.81 -11.55 2.14
N GLU A 305 13.64 -10.55 2.99
CA GLU A 305 14.47 -10.37 4.19
C GLU A 305 14.13 -11.34 5.33
N LYS A 306 12.87 -11.74 5.43
CA LYS A 306 12.38 -12.64 6.51
C LYS A 306 12.54 -14.12 6.20
N GLY A 307 12.93 -14.48 4.98
CA GLY A 307 13.03 -15.87 4.53
C GLY A 307 13.98 -16.70 5.38
N LEU A 308 15.19 -16.18 5.67
CA LEU A 308 16.19 -16.90 6.47
C LEU A 308 15.70 -17.24 7.88
N GLN A 309 15.00 -16.30 8.52
CA GLN A 309 14.39 -16.54 9.83
C GLN A 309 13.32 -17.63 9.77
N GLN A 310 12.50 -17.63 8.71
CA GLN A 310 11.46 -18.64 8.55
C GLN A 310 12.04 -20.02 8.25
N HIS A 311 13.08 -20.11 7.40
CA HIS A 311 13.79 -21.38 7.19
C HIS A 311 14.34 -21.97 8.48
N ALA A 312 14.97 -21.13 9.33
CA ALA A 312 15.46 -21.58 10.63
C ALA A 312 14.33 -22.14 11.50
N TYR A 313 13.20 -21.45 11.56
CA TYR A 313 12.03 -21.87 12.32
C TYR A 313 11.42 -23.17 11.79
N ILE A 314 11.34 -23.36 10.46
CA ILE A 314 10.84 -24.58 9.84
C ILE A 314 11.75 -25.76 10.22
N TYR A 315 13.08 -25.62 10.11
CA TYR A 315 14.02 -26.67 10.51
C TYR A 315 13.95 -26.99 12.02
N GLU A 316 13.76 -25.98 12.86
CA GLU A 316 13.54 -26.18 14.30
C GLU A 316 12.30 -27.03 14.55
N CYS A 317 11.17 -26.71 13.91
CA CYS A 317 9.93 -27.50 14.00
C CYS A 317 10.08 -28.93 13.44
N ALA A 318 10.91 -29.12 12.41
CA ALA A 318 11.27 -30.41 11.87
C ALA A 318 12.29 -31.20 12.74
N LYS A 319 12.80 -30.59 13.83
CA LYS A 319 13.88 -31.11 14.69
C LYS A 319 15.22 -31.28 13.97
N ASP A 320 15.43 -30.62 12.85
CA ASP A 320 16.71 -30.53 12.14
C ASP A 320 17.52 -29.35 12.68
N TYR A 321 18.04 -29.52 13.88
CA TYR A 321 18.79 -28.48 14.58
C TYR A 321 20.07 -28.02 13.87
N PRO A 322 20.86 -28.89 13.18
CA PRO A 322 22.01 -28.43 12.41
C PRO A 322 21.65 -27.41 11.35
N ASN A 323 20.62 -27.65 10.55
CA ASN A 323 20.15 -26.71 9.54
C ASN A 323 19.48 -25.46 10.19
N ALA A 324 18.71 -25.61 11.25
CA ALA A 324 18.17 -24.49 11.99
C ALA A 324 19.27 -23.51 12.45
N ILE A 325 20.36 -24.01 13.06
CA ILE A 325 21.51 -23.21 13.50
C ILE A 325 22.21 -22.55 12.30
N LYS A 326 22.38 -23.27 11.18
CA LYS A 326 22.98 -22.74 9.96
C LYS A 326 22.20 -21.53 9.42
N TYR A 327 20.88 -21.63 9.36
CA TYR A 327 20.02 -20.53 8.89
C TYR A 327 19.92 -19.38 9.88
N LEU A 328 19.93 -19.64 11.20
CA LEU A 328 20.03 -18.59 12.22
C LEU A 328 21.33 -17.80 12.08
N LYS A 329 22.47 -18.46 11.88
CA LYS A 329 23.75 -17.77 11.64
C LYS A 329 23.68 -16.87 10.41
N LYS A 330 23.13 -17.35 9.28
CA LYS A 330 22.93 -16.55 8.07
C LYS A 330 22.01 -15.34 8.34
N TYR A 331 20.95 -15.54 9.09
CA TYR A 331 20.02 -14.47 9.44
C TYR A 331 20.71 -13.39 10.29
N HIS A 332 21.50 -13.77 11.32
CA HIS A 332 22.27 -12.81 12.10
C HIS A 332 23.30 -12.06 11.27
N GLN A 333 24.03 -12.72 10.37
CA GLN A 333 24.94 -12.06 9.45
C GLN A 333 24.23 -11.05 8.53
N GLN A 334 23.04 -11.38 8.07
CA GLN A 334 22.22 -10.46 7.28
C GLN A 334 21.78 -9.25 8.12
N LEU A 335 21.36 -9.44 9.37
CA LEU A 335 20.99 -8.34 10.28
C LEU A 335 22.16 -7.41 10.55
N ASP A 336 23.35 -7.96 10.84
CA ASP A 336 24.56 -7.18 11.09
C ASP A 336 24.94 -6.36 9.86
N SER A 337 24.89 -6.98 8.68
CA SER A 337 25.15 -6.28 7.40
C SER A 337 24.13 -5.14 7.16
N THR A 338 22.85 -5.40 7.40
CA THR A 338 21.79 -4.40 7.23
C THR A 338 21.95 -3.24 8.23
N ASN A 339 22.26 -3.53 9.48
CA ASN A 339 22.50 -2.50 10.50
C ASN A 339 23.73 -1.64 10.17
N ASN A 340 24.82 -2.26 9.69
CA ASN A 340 25.99 -1.53 9.23
C ASN A 340 25.69 -0.61 8.04
N LEU A 341 24.91 -1.09 7.07
CA LEU A 341 24.47 -0.28 5.92
C LEU A 341 23.60 0.90 6.33
N LEU A 342 22.69 0.69 7.29
CA LEU A 342 21.85 1.77 7.85
C LEU A 342 22.71 2.84 8.53
N GLN A 343 23.70 2.45 9.33
CA GLN A 343 24.62 3.37 10.00
C GLN A 343 25.45 4.17 8.97
N LEU A 344 26.00 3.50 7.96
CA LEU A 344 26.76 4.16 6.90
C LEU A 344 25.88 5.12 6.08
N SER A 345 24.65 4.76 5.80
CA SER A 345 23.67 5.62 5.13
C SER A 345 23.35 6.86 5.97
N ASP A 346 23.09 6.68 7.28
CA ASP A 346 22.83 7.79 8.20
C ASP A 346 24.03 8.76 8.27
N ILE A 347 25.27 8.25 8.32
CA ILE A 347 26.49 9.06 8.32
C ILE A 347 26.66 9.83 6.99
N ALA A 348 26.44 9.18 5.86
CA ALA A 348 26.53 9.82 4.55
C ALA A 348 25.49 10.94 4.39
N GLU A 349 24.28 10.74 4.86
CA GLU A 349 23.21 11.76 4.85
C GLU A 349 23.56 12.94 5.77
N LEU A 350 24.08 12.69 6.97
CA LEU A 350 24.53 13.74 7.89
C LEU A 350 25.65 14.58 7.27
N ASN A 351 26.65 13.94 6.64
CA ASN A 351 27.75 14.65 5.98
C ASN A 351 27.26 15.53 4.83
N THR A 352 26.27 15.03 4.04
CA THR A 352 25.67 15.79 2.95
C THR A 352 24.94 17.03 3.47
N GLN A 353 24.25 16.92 4.61
CA GLN A 353 23.55 18.05 5.24
C GLN A 353 24.52 19.10 5.80
N ILE A 354 25.54 18.65 6.52
CA ILE A 354 26.58 19.54 7.05
C ILE A 354 27.24 20.32 5.90
N GLY A 355 27.53 19.63 4.78
CA GLY A 355 28.06 20.27 3.58
C GLY A 355 27.12 21.33 2.98
N ALA A 356 25.82 20.99 2.89
CA ALA A 356 24.83 21.93 2.36
C ALA A 356 24.58 23.14 3.28
N GLU A 357 24.58 22.93 4.61
CA GLU A 357 24.46 24.02 5.57
C GLU A 357 25.69 24.94 5.53
N ARG A 358 26.88 24.36 5.41
CA ARG A 358 28.13 25.14 5.27
C ARG A 358 28.11 26.01 4.03
N LEU A 359 27.75 25.46 2.87
CA LEU A 359 27.64 26.24 1.62
C LEU A 359 26.57 27.35 1.75
N LYS A 360 25.50 27.11 2.46
CA LYS A 360 24.45 28.10 2.70
C LYS A 360 24.96 29.24 3.58
N MET A 361 25.76 28.94 4.59
CA MET A 361 26.38 29.93 5.46
C MET A 361 27.45 30.77 4.70
N GLU A 362 28.26 30.14 3.88
CA GLU A 362 29.23 30.79 3.02
C GLU A 362 28.57 31.77 2.03
N ASN A 363 27.42 31.36 1.41
CA ASN A 363 26.65 32.23 0.51
C ASN A 363 25.93 33.39 1.20
N ILE A 364 25.68 33.31 2.52
CA ILE A 364 25.09 34.42 3.29
C ILE A 364 26.16 35.45 3.70
N GLN A 365 27.41 35.02 3.81
CA GLN A 365 28.53 35.87 4.19
C GLN A 365 29.22 36.58 3.01
N ALA A 366 28.95 36.14 1.79
CA ALA A 366 29.40 36.75 0.53
C ALA A 366 28.37 37.75 -0.01
#